data_40c21389bee262624a3c2a1b07303275
#
_entry.id   40c21389bee262624a3c2a1b07303275
#
_cell.length_a   1.000
_cell.length_b   1.000
_cell.length_c   1.000
_cell.angle_alpha   90.00
_cell.angle_beta   90.00
_cell.angle_gamma   90.00
#
_symmetry.space_group_name_H-M   'P 1'
#
loop_
_entity.id
_entity.type
_entity.pdbx_description
1 polymer ?
#
loop_
_entity_poly.entity_id
_entity_poly.type
_entity_poly.pdbx_seq_one_letter_code
_entity_poly.pdbx_strand_id
1 'polypeptide(L)'
;MKRTIPFSVSPVTSIASKARDDLQLSAPIASRGWGFFVPAASPLRNCIPLIPSSACLLVNASWDNLKIFSDPTRLRLLALLRREELAVAELQEVLAMGQSRISSQLAQLRQAGVVTDRREGKRAYYSLHSDLPDAQLNLLAAAIDSVASLPVMAEDADNLDRILQKRRRTQEQYFNLIAGRLGKNYCPGRSWEAIGHLALRLTPAITIADLGAGEGLISQLLARRAKQVWCIDNSPRMVEVGTELAKKNNLDNLGYKLGDVEDVPLKDNSVDLAILSQALHHAQHPQTAINEAYRILKPGGQLLVLDLNEHTFEKARELYADIWLGFKESTLHGFLKNAGFTKVEINAVAREENEPHFETLLTSGVKAGK
;
A
#
# COMPACT_ATOMS: atom_id res chain seq x y z
N MET A 1 -3.28 30.99 -48.08
CA MET A 1 -2.88 31.51 -46.76
C MET A 1 -2.95 30.38 -45.72
N LYS A 2 -1.82 29.76 -45.48
CA LYS A 2 -1.69 28.67 -44.51
C LYS A 2 -1.28 29.31 -43.19
N ARG A 3 -2.05 29.14 -42.13
CA ARG A 3 -1.65 29.48 -40.75
C ARG A 3 -1.15 28.23 -40.05
N THR A 4 0.13 28.18 -39.84
CA THR A 4 0.84 27.21 -38.99
C THR A 4 0.68 27.63 -37.53
N ILE A 5 0.22 26.73 -36.68
CA ILE A 5 0.20 26.89 -35.22
C ILE A 5 1.36 26.08 -34.68
N PRO A 6 2.30 26.64 -33.89
CA PRO A 6 3.37 25.89 -33.29
C PRO A 6 2.89 25.23 -32.01
N PHE A 7 3.08 23.91 -31.92
CA PHE A 7 2.97 23.17 -30.67
C PHE A 7 4.22 23.46 -29.83
N SER A 8 4.03 24.12 -28.69
CA SER A 8 5.05 24.27 -27.65
C SER A 8 4.87 23.14 -26.65
N VAL A 9 5.84 22.24 -26.62
CA VAL A 9 5.98 21.22 -25.57
C VAL A 9 6.78 21.87 -24.44
N SER A 10 6.15 22.12 -23.31
CA SER A 10 6.84 22.52 -22.09
C SER A 10 7.31 21.28 -21.33
N PRO A 11 8.56 21.23 -20.85
CA PRO A 11 9.04 20.11 -20.06
C PRO A 11 8.48 20.18 -18.64
N VAL A 12 7.98 19.05 -18.17
CA VAL A 12 7.59 18.86 -16.77
C VAL A 12 8.87 18.83 -15.93
N THR A 13 9.17 19.97 -15.29
CA THR A 13 10.24 20.07 -14.31
C THR A 13 9.84 19.44 -12.99
N SER A 14 10.58 18.43 -12.62
CA SER A 14 10.88 17.86 -11.31
C SER A 14 10.56 18.80 -10.11
N ILE A 15 9.57 18.38 -9.29
CA ILE A 15 9.45 18.83 -7.91
C ILE A 15 9.90 17.66 -7.01
N ALA A 16 11.20 17.53 -6.86
CA ALA A 16 11.80 16.67 -5.86
C ALA A 16 13.17 17.22 -5.45
N SER A 17 13.18 18.35 -4.73
CA SER A 17 14.36 18.75 -3.93
C SER A 17 13.98 19.85 -2.95
N LYS A 18 13.43 19.48 -1.77
CA LYS A 18 13.53 20.27 -0.54
C LYS A 18 13.00 19.48 0.65
N ALA A 19 13.81 18.59 1.16
CA ALA A 19 13.74 18.07 2.54
C ALA A 19 14.94 17.17 2.79
N ARG A 20 16.13 17.76 2.89
CA ARG A 20 17.30 17.18 3.57
C ARG A 20 18.15 18.34 4.00
N ASP A 21 17.97 18.71 5.23
CA ASP A 21 19.01 19.27 6.11
C ASP A 21 18.36 19.39 7.50
N ASP A 22 19.11 19.01 8.49
CA ASP A 22 18.84 18.99 9.93
C ASP A 22 18.47 17.61 10.49
N LEU A 23 19.51 16.91 10.87
CA LEU A 23 19.67 16.18 12.12
C LEU A 23 21.01 15.43 12.14
N GLN A 24 22.09 16.19 12.40
CA GLN A 24 23.30 15.64 13.00
C GLN A 24 23.10 15.65 14.52
N LEU A 25 23.11 14.51 15.15
CA LEU A 25 23.44 14.36 16.55
C LEU A 25 24.22 13.07 16.76
N SER A 26 25.50 13.25 16.94
CA SER A 26 26.48 12.30 17.41
C SER A 26 26.31 12.04 18.90
N ALA A 27 26.39 10.78 19.31
CA ALA A 27 26.66 10.41 20.69
C ALA A 27 27.69 9.27 20.73
N PRO A 28 28.73 9.36 21.56
CA PRO A 28 29.71 8.29 21.70
C PRO A 28 29.34 7.29 22.79
N ILE A 29 29.60 6.03 22.48
CA ILE A 29 29.59 4.90 23.39
C ILE A 29 30.80 4.99 24.32
N ALA A 30 30.58 4.88 25.63
CA ALA A 30 31.63 4.59 26.61
C ALA A 30 31.23 3.40 27.48
N SER A 31 32.00 2.35 27.35
CA SER A 31 32.07 1.14 28.16
C SER A 31 32.84 1.35 29.45
N ARG A 32 32.44 0.68 30.51
CA ARG A 32 33.17 0.17 31.70
C ARG A 32 32.18 0.10 32.87
N GLY A 33 32.13 -0.87 33.71
CA GLY A 33 33.01 -1.91 34.15
C GLY A 33 32.47 -2.42 35.48
N TRP A 34 32.54 -3.70 35.69
CA TRP A 34 32.07 -4.43 36.87
C TRP A 34 32.83 -4.05 38.16
N GLY A 35 32.11 -3.95 39.29
CA GLY A 35 32.74 -3.86 40.60
C GLY A 35 31.80 -4.32 41.71
N PHE A 36 31.97 -5.56 42.14
CA PHE A 36 31.38 -6.09 43.37
C PHE A 36 32.02 -5.44 44.59
N PHE A 37 31.21 -5.03 45.57
CA PHE A 37 31.65 -4.94 46.96
C PHE A 37 30.47 -5.10 47.92
N VAL A 38 30.51 -6.10 48.76
CA VAL A 38 29.79 -6.20 50.03
C VAL A 38 30.87 -6.03 51.11
N PRO A 39 30.68 -5.27 52.21
CA PRO A 39 30.24 -5.88 53.43
C PRO A 39 29.48 -5.01 54.50
N ALA A 40 29.04 -5.73 55.50
CA ALA A 40 28.93 -5.42 56.92
C ALA A 40 27.64 -4.83 57.49
N ALA A 41 27.10 -5.61 58.43
CA ALA A 41 25.90 -5.38 59.25
C ALA A 41 26.09 -4.41 60.40
N SER A 42 24.98 -3.82 60.79
CA SER A 42 24.40 -3.48 62.11
C SER A 42 24.15 -1.99 62.37
N PRO A 43 23.30 -1.57 63.31
CA PRO A 43 22.21 -2.24 64.01
C PRO A 43 20.81 -1.52 63.89
N LEU A 44 19.79 -2.24 64.26
CA LEU A 44 18.40 -1.84 64.43
C LEU A 44 18.18 -0.52 65.16
N ARG A 45 17.54 0.45 64.50
CA ARG A 45 16.77 1.50 65.12
C ARG A 45 15.37 1.52 64.49
N ASN A 46 14.37 1.47 65.36
CA ASN A 46 12.96 1.62 65.08
C ASN A 46 12.72 2.81 64.11
N CYS A 47 12.42 2.51 62.86
CA CYS A 47 11.83 3.46 61.93
C CYS A 47 10.37 3.06 61.72
N ILE A 48 9.47 3.89 62.16
CA ILE A 48 8.10 3.97 61.66
C ILE A 48 8.16 3.97 60.14
N PRO A 49 7.44 3.09 59.42
CA PRO A 49 7.50 3.11 57.96
C PRO A 49 6.90 4.46 57.48
N LEU A 50 7.73 5.35 56.97
CA LEU A 50 7.30 6.47 56.16
C LEU A 50 6.59 5.86 54.92
N ILE A 51 5.28 6.10 54.83
CA ILE A 51 4.50 5.80 53.64
C ILE A 51 5.23 6.44 52.47
N PRO A 52 5.63 5.69 51.41
CA PRO A 52 6.33 6.26 50.30
C PRO A 52 5.47 7.35 49.63
N SER A 53 6.09 8.46 49.24
CA SER A 53 5.41 9.62 48.63
C SER A 53 4.56 9.25 47.41
N SER A 54 4.78 8.10 46.78
CA SER A 54 3.98 7.53 45.71
C SER A 54 2.55 7.15 46.13
N ALA A 55 2.34 6.75 47.40
CA ALA A 55 1.00 6.44 47.91
C ALA A 55 0.16 7.72 48.08
N CYS A 56 0.77 8.84 48.41
CA CYS A 56 0.10 10.13 48.51
C CYS A 56 -0.32 10.67 47.13
N LEU A 57 0.48 10.40 46.07
CA LEU A 57 0.14 10.74 44.68
C LEU A 57 -1.02 9.90 44.16
N LEU A 58 -1.09 8.61 44.51
CA LEU A 58 -2.17 7.72 44.12
C LEU A 58 -3.53 8.12 44.79
N VAL A 59 -3.50 8.56 46.04
CA VAL A 59 -4.69 9.01 46.74
C VAL A 59 -5.22 10.30 46.14
N ASN A 60 -4.35 11.27 45.80
CA ASN A 60 -4.76 12.51 45.15
C ASN A 60 -5.33 12.25 43.74
N ALA A 61 -4.69 11.35 42.94
CA ALA A 61 -5.21 10.97 41.64
C ALA A 61 -6.64 10.36 41.70
N SER A 62 -6.96 9.59 42.73
CA SER A 62 -8.30 9.01 42.92
C SER A 62 -9.36 10.06 43.24
N TRP A 63 -9.06 11.06 44.08
CA TRP A 63 -9.98 12.16 44.38
C TRP A 63 -10.22 13.09 43.19
N ASP A 64 -9.19 13.34 42.40
CA ASP A 64 -9.28 14.15 41.17
C ASP A 64 -10.14 13.47 40.12
N ASN A 65 -10.04 12.14 39.98
CA ASN A 65 -10.94 11.37 39.12
C ASN A 65 -12.40 11.44 39.54
N LEU A 66 -12.71 11.34 40.85
CA LEU A 66 -14.06 11.51 41.34
C LEU A 66 -14.63 12.90 41.06
N LYS A 67 -13.81 13.95 41.21
CA LYS A 67 -14.20 15.33 40.84
C LYS A 67 -14.46 15.47 39.35
N ILE A 68 -13.61 14.85 38.51
CA ILE A 68 -13.75 14.89 37.05
C ILE A 68 -15.09 14.25 36.63
N PHE A 69 -15.45 13.11 37.20
CA PHE A 69 -16.69 12.39 36.85
C PHE A 69 -17.94 12.90 37.54
N SER A 70 -17.85 13.87 38.46
CA SER A 70 -19.02 14.42 39.19
C SER A 70 -19.74 15.54 38.44
N ASP A 71 -19.22 16.09 37.37
CA ASP A 71 -19.87 17.14 36.59
C ASP A 71 -20.82 16.56 35.53
N PRO A 72 -22.09 16.97 35.49
CA PRO A 72 -23.07 16.43 34.54
C PRO A 72 -22.66 16.61 33.06
N THR A 73 -22.04 17.75 32.72
CA THR A 73 -21.63 18.02 31.34
C THR A 73 -20.47 17.10 30.93
N ARG A 74 -19.51 16.85 31.85
CA ARG A 74 -18.40 15.93 31.59
C ARG A 74 -18.88 14.49 31.46
N LEU A 75 -19.82 14.05 32.27
CA LEU A 75 -20.40 12.70 32.14
C LEU A 75 -21.12 12.52 30.82
N ARG A 76 -21.88 13.50 30.34
CA ARG A 76 -22.53 13.47 29.02
C ARG A 76 -21.48 13.38 27.92
N LEU A 77 -20.43 14.21 27.96
CA LEU A 77 -19.29 14.15 27.00
C LEU A 77 -18.61 12.77 26.99
N LEU A 78 -18.33 12.25 28.20
CA LEU A 78 -17.63 10.96 28.33
C LEU A 78 -18.50 9.78 27.87
N ALA A 79 -19.81 9.83 28.12
CA ALA A 79 -20.74 8.82 27.60
C ALA A 79 -20.76 8.77 26.08
N LEU A 80 -20.71 9.93 25.41
CA LEU A 80 -20.61 10.03 23.94
C LEU A 80 -19.24 9.56 23.42
N LEU A 81 -18.15 10.05 24.02
CA LEU A 81 -16.77 9.72 23.61
C LEU A 81 -16.38 8.26 23.90
N ARG A 82 -17.10 7.58 24.80
CA ARG A 82 -16.99 6.12 24.99
C ARG A 82 -17.53 5.34 23.79
N ARG A 83 -18.50 5.89 23.08
CA ARG A 83 -19.13 5.23 21.93
C ARG A 83 -18.44 5.54 20.62
N GLU A 84 -17.93 6.79 20.46
CA GLU A 84 -17.42 7.24 19.17
C GLU A 84 -16.44 8.41 19.33
N GLU A 85 -15.45 8.51 18.43
CA GLU A 85 -14.62 9.70 18.27
C GLU A 85 -15.44 10.82 17.62
N LEU A 86 -15.49 11.99 18.26
CA LEU A 86 -16.35 13.10 17.85
C LEU A 86 -15.58 14.42 17.72
N ALA A 87 -15.91 15.19 16.68
CA ALA A 87 -15.42 16.55 16.53
C ALA A 87 -16.15 17.51 17.48
N VAL A 88 -15.51 18.64 17.85
CA VAL A 88 -16.15 19.66 18.70
C VAL A 88 -17.49 20.12 18.14
N ALA A 89 -17.59 20.32 16.81
CA ALA A 89 -18.84 20.72 16.16
C ALA A 89 -19.96 19.68 16.33
N GLU A 90 -19.61 18.39 16.28
CA GLU A 90 -20.58 17.29 16.47
C GLU A 90 -21.02 17.21 17.95
N LEU A 91 -20.09 17.38 18.89
CA LEU A 91 -20.42 17.46 20.30
C LEU A 91 -21.37 18.65 20.62
N GLN A 92 -21.19 19.79 19.92
CA GLN A 92 -22.11 20.91 20.00
C GLN A 92 -23.52 20.55 19.51
N GLU A 93 -23.59 19.87 18.37
CA GLU A 93 -24.85 19.45 17.75
C GLU A 93 -25.58 18.41 18.65
N VAL A 94 -24.85 17.42 19.19
CA VAL A 94 -25.39 16.36 20.03
C VAL A 94 -25.92 16.94 21.37
N LEU A 95 -25.10 17.73 22.06
CA LEU A 95 -25.37 18.21 23.39
C LEU A 95 -26.23 19.49 23.43
N ALA A 96 -26.46 20.10 22.28
CA ALA A 96 -27.11 21.44 22.15
C ALA A 96 -26.41 22.52 23.01
N MET A 97 -25.06 22.49 23.06
CA MET A 97 -24.26 23.40 23.88
C MET A 97 -23.31 24.27 23.05
N GLY A 98 -23.00 25.47 23.56
CA GLY A 98 -22.05 26.39 22.93
C GLY A 98 -20.63 25.87 22.98
N GLN A 99 -19.85 26.22 21.92
CA GLN A 99 -18.48 25.76 21.72
C GLN A 99 -17.55 26.03 22.91
N SER A 100 -17.62 27.24 23.51
CA SER A 100 -16.76 27.64 24.62
C SER A 100 -16.93 26.71 25.83
N ARG A 101 -18.18 26.34 26.15
CA ARG A 101 -18.49 25.42 27.25
C ARG A 101 -17.93 24.02 26.98
N ILE A 102 -18.17 23.47 25.78
CA ILE A 102 -17.63 22.15 25.38
C ILE A 102 -16.12 22.15 25.40
N SER A 103 -15.48 23.14 24.77
CA SER A 103 -14.03 23.24 24.72
C SER A 103 -13.37 23.36 26.10
N SER A 104 -14.00 24.11 27.03
CA SER A 104 -13.53 24.21 28.41
C SER A 104 -13.60 22.87 29.15
N GLN A 105 -14.69 22.11 28.98
CA GLN A 105 -14.83 20.79 29.60
C GLN A 105 -13.89 19.76 29.00
N LEU A 106 -13.71 19.76 27.66
CA LEU A 106 -12.76 18.90 26.98
C LEU A 106 -11.32 19.18 27.40
N ALA A 107 -10.95 20.46 27.60
CA ALA A 107 -9.62 20.85 28.10
C ALA A 107 -9.36 20.27 29.51
N GLN A 108 -10.35 20.31 30.40
CA GLN A 108 -10.22 19.69 31.74
C GLN A 108 -10.10 18.16 31.65
N LEU A 109 -10.91 17.51 30.84
CA LEU A 109 -10.84 16.06 30.61
C LEU A 109 -9.50 15.62 30.02
N ARG A 110 -8.95 16.42 29.10
CA ARG A 110 -7.63 16.17 28.50
C ARG A 110 -6.50 16.38 29.52
N GLN A 111 -6.57 17.46 30.31
CA GLN A 111 -5.60 17.71 31.39
C GLN A 111 -5.59 16.57 32.42
N ALA A 112 -6.74 15.99 32.70
CA ALA A 112 -6.87 14.83 33.59
C ALA A 112 -6.46 13.50 32.92
N GLY A 113 -6.06 13.50 31.63
CA GLY A 113 -5.67 12.30 30.91
C GLY A 113 -6.80 11.33 30.56
N VAL A 114 -8.07 11.77 30.69
CA VAL A 114 -9.25 10.92 30.44
C VAL A 114 -9.60 10.88 28.96
N VAL A 115 -9.37 11.97 28.23
CA VAL A 115 -9.59 12.06 26.80
C VAL A 115 -8.33 12.48 26.08
N THR A 116 -8.22 12.07 24.83
CA THR A 116 -7.18 12.48 23.89
C THR A 116 -7.79 13.24 22.72
N ASP A 117 -6.99 14.05 22.03
CA ASP A 117 -7.40 14.71 20.80
C ASP A 117 -6.51 14.37 19.62
N ARG A 118 -7.10 14.26 18.44
CA ARG A 118 -6.45 14.08 17.15
C ARG A 118 -6.87 15.24 16.24
N ARG A 119 -5.91 15.84 15.58
CA ARG A 119 -6.18 16.92 14.62
C ARG A 119 -6.18 16.40 13.18
N GLU A 120 -7.18 16.84 12.44
CA GLU A 120 -7.29 16.59 11.02
C GLU A 120 -7.67 17.89 10.30
N GLY A 121 -6.68 18.50 9.64
CA GLY A 121 -6.83 19.84 9.07
C GLY A 121 -7.21 20.87 10.15
N LYS A 122 -8.38 21.51 9.98
CA LYS A 122 -8.93 22.51 10.93
C LYS A 122 -9.81 21.90 12.04
N ARG A 123 -10.04 20.59 12.01
CA ARG A 123 -10.92 19.90 12.96
C ARG A 123 -10.10 19.21 14.04
N ALA A 124 -10.59 19.25 15.27
CA ALA A 124 -10.09 18.46 16.39
C ALA A 124 -11.15 17.43 16.77
N TYR A 125 -10.78 16.17 16.76
CA TYR A 125 -11.57 15.03 17.15
C TYR A 125 -11.13 14.58 18.54
N TYR A 126 -12.07 14.22 19.39
CA TYR A 126 -11.84 13.77 20.75
C TYR A 126 -12.32 12.34 20.92
N SER A 127 -11.58 11.54 21.69
CA SER A 127 -11.94 10.17 22.08
C SER A 127 -11.51 9.92 23.52
N LEU A 128 -11.98 8.83 24.13
CA LEU A 128 -11.39 8.37 25.39
C LEU A 128 -9.92 7.98 25.16
N HIS A 129 -9.08 8.22 26.18
CA HIS A 129 -7.68 7.81 26.11
C HIS A 129 -7.61 6.28 26.11
N SER A 130 -6.85 5.67 25.15
CA SER A 130 -6.76 4.22 24.98
C SER A 130 -6.19 3.48 26.19
N ASP A 131 -5.29 4.13 26.91
CA ASP A 131 -4.50 3.53 28.00
C ASP A 131 -5.03 3.95 29.39
N LEU A 132 -6.35 4.18 29.51
CA LEU A 132 -6.97 4.44 30.81
C LEU A 132 -6.83 3.20 31.70
N PRO A 133 -6.37 3.35 32.95
CA PRO A 133 -6.32 2.24 33.91
C PRO A 133 -7.71 1.62 34.14
N ASP A 134 -7.76 0.31 34.31
CA ASP A 134 -9.02 -0.44 34.54
C ASP A 134 -9.86 0.14 35.68
N ALA A 135 -9.22 0.60 36.76
CA ALA A 135 -9.90 1.23 37.88
C ALA A 135 -10.64 2.52 37.46
N GLN A 136 -10.08 3.32 36.55
CA GLN A 136 -10.69 4.53 36.01
C GLN A 136 -11.85 4.19 35.06
N LEU A 137 -11.63 3.18 34.19
CA LEU A 137 -12.66 2.70 33.26
C LEU A 137 -13.88 2.17 34.02
N ASN A 138 -13.67 1.40 35.11
CA ASN A 138 -14.74 0.88 35.97
C ASN A 138 -15.48 2.00 36.67
N LEU A 139 -14.76 2.99 37.21
CA LEU A 139 -15.37 4.16 37.85
C LEU A 139 -16.19 4.99 36.86
N LEU A 140 -15.64 5.23 35.67
CA LEU A 140 -16.32 5.92 34.57
C LEU A 140 -17.60 5.17 34.17
N ALA A 141 -17.53 3.85 33.99
CA ALA A 141 -18.67 3.02 33.64
C ALA A 141 -19.76 3.14 34.71
N ALA A 142 -19.41 2.96 35.99
CA ALA A 142 -20.35 3.10 37.09
C ALA A 142 -20.98 4.51 37.18
N ALA A 143 -20.21 5.56 36.95
CA ALA A 143 -20.70 6.93 36.92
C ALA A 143 -21.70 7.18 35.78
N ILE A 144 -21.42 6.68 34.58
CA ILE A 144 -22.32 6.76 33.42
C ILE A 144 -23.59 5.94 33.67
N ASP A 145 -23.47 4.72 34.19
CA ASP A 145 -24.59 3.83 34.46
C ASP A 145 -25.53 4.43 35.50
N SER A 146 -25.00 5.14 36.51
CA SER A 146 -25.81 5.81 37.56
C SER A 146 -26.74 6.92 37.04
N VAL A 147 -26.40 7.50 35.87
CA VAL A 147 -27.18 8.57 35.23
C VAL A 147 -27.86 8.13 33.93
N ALA A 148 -27.68 6.88 33.52
CA ALA A 148 -28.19 6.37 32.26
C ALA A 148 -29.68 6.46 32.06
N SER A 149 -30.47 6.42 33.15
CA SER A 149 -31.93 6.56 33.14
C SER A 149 -32.44 8.01 32.99
N LEU A 150 -31.55 8.99 33.02
CA LEU A 150 -31.95 10.38 32.84
C LEU A 150 -32.36 10.65 31.39
N PRO A 151 -33.49 11.36 31.16
CA PRO A 151 -34.00 11.65 29.80
C PRO A 151 -32.95 12.31 28.90
N VAL A 152 -32.12 13.19 29.46
CA VAL A 152 -31.06 13.87 28.71
C VAL A 152 -29.98 12.89 28.13
N MET A 153 -29.74 11.78 28.81
CA MET A 153 -28.77 10.77 28.33
C MET A 153 -29.35 10.01 27.13
N ALA A 154 -30.65 9.72 27.14
CA ALA A 154 -31.34 9.11 26.00
C ALA A 154 -31.39 10.08 24.81
N GLU A 155 -31.69 11.36 25.05
CA GLU A 155 -31.68 12.38 24.00
C GLU A 155 -30.28 12.54 23.35
N ASP A 156 -29.22 12.57 24.14
CA ASP A 156 -27.86 12.62 23.66
C ASP A 156 -27.49 11.39 22.80
N ALA A 157 -27.92 10.21 23.22
CA ALA A 157 -27.70 8.97 22.45
C ALA A 157 -28.43 9.01 21.11
N ASP A 158 -29.69 9.45 21.07
CA ASP A 158 -30.48 9.59 19.85
C ASP A 158 -29.87 10.64 18.90
N ASN A 159 -29.38 11.76 19.44
CA ASN A 159 -28.72 12.79 18.66
C ASN A 159 -27.40 12.29 18.09
N LEU A 160 -26.60 11.52 18.85
CA LEU A 160 -25.40 10.86 18.37
C LEU A 160 -25.72 9.93 17.22
N ASP A 161 -26.72 9.08 17.34
CA ASP A 161 -27.12 8.14 16.31
C ASP A 161 -27.53 8.85 15.00
N ARG A 162 -28.19 10.00 15.09
CA ARG A 162 -28.51 10.86 13.92
C ARG A 162 -27.23 11.38 13.25
N ILE A 163 -26.22 11.81 14.01
CA ILE A 163 -24.93 12.28 13.46
C ILE A 163 -24.19 11.14 12.78
N LEU A 164 -24.13 9.97 13.39
CA LEU A 164 -23.50 8.79 12.81
C LEU A 164 -24.21 8.34 11.53
N GLN A 165 -25.53 8.38 11.49
CA GLN A 165 -26.29 8.12 10.25
C GLN A 165 -26.00 9.16 9.17
N LYS A 166 -25.89 10.44 9.54
CA LYS A 166 -25.54 11.52 8.61
C LYS A 166 -24.14 11.30 8.00
N ARG A 167 -23.13 10.91 8.82
CA ARG A 167 -21.79 10.52 8.34
C ARG A 167 -21.87 9.38 7.34
N ARG A 168 -22.58 8.29 7.67
CA ARG A 168 -22.75 7.12 6.79
C ARG A 168 -23.42 7.49 5.47
N ARG A 169 -24.52 8.27 5.52
CA ARG A 169 -25.21 8.73 4.30
C ARG A 169 -24.33 9.61 3.42
N THR A 170 -23.53 10.50 4.00
CA THR A 170 -22.60 11.34 3.24
C THR A 170 -21.54 10.50 2.52
N GLN A 171 -21.01 9.48 3.20
CA GLN A 171 -20.05 8.54 2.60
C GLN A 171 -20.71 7.71 1.50
N GLU A 172 -21.88 7.17 1.74
CA GLU A 172 -22.66 6.42 0.75
C GLU A 172 -23.00 7.25 -0.47
N GLN A 173 -23.47 8.50 -0.28
CA GLN A 173 -23.75 9.42 -1.37
C GLN A 173 -22.50 9.72 -2.21
N TYR A 174 -21.37 9.92 -1.56
CA TYR A 174 -20.08 10.09 -2.28
C TYR A 174 -19.79 8.89 -3.15
N PHE A 175 -19.84 7.65 -2.61
CA PHE A 175 -19.56 6.44 -3.40
C PHE A 175 -20.60 6.21 -4.50
N ASN A 176 -21.87 6.50 -4.25
CA ASN A 176 -22.92 6.42 -5.26
C ASN A 176 -22.66 7.39 -6.43
N LEU A 177 -22.15 8.59 -6.11
CA LEU A 177 -21.84 9.61 -7.14
C LEU A 177 -20.66 9.22 -8.03
N ILE A 178 -19.69 8.50 -7.50
CA ILE A 178 -18.49 8.06 -8.24
C ILE A 178 -18.59 6.62 -8.75
N ALA A 179 -19.65 5.89 -8.44
CA ALA A 179 -19.88 4.55 -8.95
C ALA A 179 -19.82 4.52 -10.49
N GLY A 180 -19.12 3.55 -11.06
CA GLY A 180 -18.86 3.45 -12.51
C GLY A 180 -17.78 4.40 -13.04
N ARG A 181 -17.23 5.31 -12.23
CA ARG A 181 -16.15 6.25 -12.60
C ARG A 181 -14.85 5.99 -11.84
N LEU A 182 -14.82 5.05 -10.91
CA LEU A 182 -13.65 4.75 -10.06
C LEU A 182 -12.42 4.32 -10.86
N GLY A 183 -12.60 3.70 -12.03
CA GLY A 183 -11.49 3.33 -12.92
C GLY A 183 -10.96 4.48 -13.79
N LYS A 184 -11.76 5.54 -13.99
CA LYS A 184 -11.41 6.70 -14.84
C LYS A 184 -10.86 7.88 -14.04
N ASN A 185 -11.18 7.97 -12.76
CA ASN A 185 -10.74 9.06 -11.90
C ASN A 185 -9.56 8.60 -11.03
N TYR A 186 -8.63 9.54 -10.76
CA TYR A 186 -7.57 9.30 -9.79
C TYR A 186 -8.16 8.89 -8.44
N CYS A 187 -7.77 7.71 -7.98
CA CYS A 187 -8.10 7.20 -6.65
C CYS A 187 -6.79 6.83 -5.95
N PRO A 188 -6.45 7.47 -4.84
CA PRO A 188 -5.23 7.17 -4.11
C PRO A 188 -5.10 5.67 -3.79
N GLY A 189 -3.90 5.11 -3.98
CA GLY A 189 -3.61 3.69 -3.75
C GLY A 189 -4.05 2.73 -4.87
N ARG A 190 -4.67 3.20 -5.95
CA ARG A 190 -5.06 2.39 -7.12
C ARG A 190 -4.12 2.55 -8.31
N SER A 191 -2.81 2.59 -8.08
CA SER A 191 -1.84 2.51 -9.16
C SER A 191 -1.77 1.07 -9.69
N TRP A 192 -1.44 0.90 -10.98
CA TRP A 192 -1.20 -0.43 -11.57
C TRP A 192 -0.11 -1.19 -10.80
N GLU A 193 0.91 -0.49 -10.27
CA GLU A 193 1.96 -1.07 -9.44
C GLU A 193 1.39 -1.67 -8.14
N ALA A 194 0.54 -0.93 -7.42
CA ALA A 194 -0.08 -1.42 -6.20
C ALA A 194 -0.95 -2.65 -6.47
N ILE A 195 -1.71 -2.66 -7.57
CA ILE A 195 -2.51 -3.81 -8.01
C ILE A 195 -1.60 -4.97 -8.40
N GLY A 196 -0.48 -4.70 -9.11
CA GLY A 196 0.53 -5.69 -9.44
C GLY A 196 1.12 -6.36 -8.20
N HIS A 197 1.48 -5.59 -7.17
CA HIS A 197 1.95 -6.13 -5.89
C HIS A 197 0.91 -7.00 -5.18
N LEU A 198 -0.37 -6.64 -5.24
CA LEU A 198 -1.46 -7.46 -4.70
C LEU A 198 -1.56 -8.77 -5.47
N ALA A 199 -1.60 -8.72 -6.82
CA ALA A 199 -1.71 -9.90 -7.67
C ALA A 199 -0.55 -10.88 -7.48
N LEU A 200 0.68 -10.37 -7.30
CA LEU A 200 1.86 -11.19 -7.02
C LEU A 200 1.74 -12.00 -5.72
N ARG A 201 0.98 -11.52 -4.73
CA ARG A 201 0.77 -12.29 -3.48
C ARG A 201 -0.10 -13.53 -3.68
N LEU A 202 -0.84 -13.60 -4.78
CA LEU A 202 -1.65 -14.75 -5.16
C LEU A 202 -0.86 -15.84 -5.90
N THR A 203 0.39 -15.52 -6.34
CA THR A 203 1.24 -16.45 -7.10
C THR A 203 2.27 -17.14 -6.21
N PRO A 204 2.63 -18.42 -6.50
CA PRO A 204 3.73 -19.09 -5.82
C PRO A 204 5.08 -18.47 -6.16
N ALA A 205 6.09 -18.70 -5.31
CA ALA A 205 7.47 -18.30 -5.58
C ALA A 205 8.10 -19.30 -6.56
N ILE A 206 8.22 -18.93 -7.83
CA ILE A 206 8.71 -19.76 -8.93
C ILE A 206 9.93 -19.13 -9.62
N THR A 207 10.60 -19.89 -10.48
CA THR A 207 11.69 -19.39 -11.35
C THR A 207 11.10 -18.89 -12.66
N ILE A 208 11.42 -17.66 -13.05
CA ILE A 208 10.84 -16.97 -14.19
C ILE A 208 11.97 -16.59 -15.19
N ALA A 209 11.68 -16.67 -16.48
CA ALA A 209 12.47 -16.04 -17.53
C ALA A 209 11.62 -14.94 -18.19
N ASP A 210 12.17 -13.73 -18.27
CA ASP A 210 11.61 -12.61 -19.01
C ASP A 210 12.45 -12.42 -20.26
N LEU A 211 11.86 -12.69 -21.42
CA LEU A 211 12.54 -12.75 -22.74
C LEU A 211 12.26 -11.45 -23.50
N GLY A 212 13.31 -10.70 -23.84
CA GLY A 212 13.20 -9.33 -24.32
C GLY A 212 12.84 -8.37 -23.18
N ALA A 213 13.50 -8.54 -22.03
CA ALA A 213 13.12 -7.88 -20.79
C ALA A 213 13.34 -6.35 -20.79
N GLY A 214 14.14 -5.80 -21.71
CA GLY A 214 14.54 -4.39 -21.68
C GLY A 214 15.20 -4.02 -20.36
N GLU A 215 14.80 -2.90 -19.76
CA GLU A 215 15.25 -2.47 -18.43
C GLU A 215 14.61 -3.27 -17.27
N GLY A 216 13.74 -4.23 -17.57
CA GLY A 216 13.13 -5.16 -16.61
C GLY A 216 12.03 -4.57 -15.73
N LEU A 217 11.18 -3.72 -16.25
CA LEU A 217 10.08 -3.12 -15.50
C LEU A 217 9.19 -4.18 -14.84
N ILE A 218 8.75 -5.18 -15.60
CA ILE A 218 7.94 -6.30 -15.11
C ILE A 218 8.79 -7.22 -14.24
N SER A 219 10.01 -7.52 -14.67
CA SER A 219 10.95 -8.38 -13.95
C SER A 219 11.26 -7.89 -12.53
N GLN A 220 11.46 -6.57 -12.35
CA GLN A 220 11.69 -5.99 -11.02
C GLN A 220 10.47 -6.16 -10.11
N LEU A 221 9.26 -6.06 -10.66
CA LEU A 221 8.04 -6.30 -9.91
C LEU A 221 7.92 -7.78 -9.52
N LEU A 222 8.15 -8.70 -10.49
CA LEU A 222 8.09 -10.14 -10.28
C LEU A 222 9.14 -10.64 -9.27
N ALA A 223 10.35 -10.06 -9.28
CA ALA A 223 11.43 -10.41 -8.36
C ALA A 223 11.06 -10.21 -6.89
N ARG A 224 10.09 -9.34 -6.57
CA ARG A 224 9.57 -9.15 -5.20
C ARG A 224 8.93 -10.41 -4.61
N ARG A 225 8.60 -11.40 -5.44
CA ARG A 225 7.93 -12.63 -5.01
C ARG A 225 8.56 -13.89 -5.59
N ALA A 226 9.14 -13.83 -6.79
CA ALA A 226 9.77 -14.95 -7.47
C ALA A 226 10.93 -15.56 -6.65
N LYS A 227 11.20 -16.83 -6.88
CA LYS A 227 12.42 -17.49 -6.38
C LYS A 227 13.66 -16.94 -7.10
N GLN A 228 13.58 -16.81 -8.42
CA GLN A 228 14.62 -16.28 -9.30
C GLN A 228 13.95 -15.71 -10.56
N VAL A 229 14.41 -14.57 -11.04
CA VAL A 229 14.06 -14.02 -12.36
C VAL A 229 15.30 -13.90 -13.21
N TRP A 230 15.25 -14.42 -14.42
CA TRP A 230 16.27 -14.27 -15.45
C TRP A 230 15.74 -13.36 -16.56
N CYS A 231 16.37 -12.20 -16.71
CA CYS A 231 16.10 -11.26 -17.80
C CYS A 231 17.03 -11.53 -18.95
N ILE A 232 16.50 -11.74 -20.14
CA ILE A 232 17.28 -11.94 -21.37
C ILE A 232 16.97 -10.76 -22.28
N ASP A 233 18.01 -10.09 -22.77
CA ASP A 233 17.88 -9.02 -23.75
C ASP A 233 19.09 -9.01 -24.68
N ASN A 234 18.91 -8.68 -25.96
CA ASN A 234 19.97 -8.65 -26.94
C ASN A 234 20.71 -7.30 -26.98
N SER A 235 20.23 -6.29 -26.28
CA SER A 235 20.90 -5.00 -26.14
C SER A 235 21.85 -4.99 -24.93
N PRO A 236 23.18 -4.85 -25.12
CA PRO A 236 24.14 -4.74 -24.03
C PRO A 236 23.77 -3.57 -23.06
N ARG A 237 23.22 -2.48 -23.61
CA ARG A 237 22.83 -1.32 -22.81
C ARG A 237 21.62 -1.58 -21.93
N MET A 238 20.62 -2.33 -22.42
CA MET A 238 19.46 -2.74 -21.61
C MET A 238 19.89 -3.66 -20.47
N VAL A 239 20.79 -4.60 -20.75
CA VAL A 239 21.37 -5.51 -19.74
C VAL A 239 22.13 -4.74 -18.66
N GLU A 240 22.93 -3.75 -19.06
CA GLU A 240 23.68 -2.89 -18.12
C GLU A 240 22.72 -2.11 -17.21
N VAL A 241 21.80 -1.34 -17.81
CA VAL A 241 20.84 -0.50 -17.06
C VAL A 241 19.96 -1.35 -16.15
N GLY A 242 19.42 -2.47 -16.65
CA GLY A 242 18.60 -3.37 -15.85
C GLY A 242 19.35 -3.97 -14.66
N THR A 243 20.63 -4.33 -14.86
CA THR A 243 21.52 -4.82 -13.78
C THR A 243 21.75 -3.75 -12.71
N GLU A 244 21.98 -2.49 -13.12
CA GLU A 244 22.13 -1.37 -12.19
C GLU A 244 20.85 -1.12 -11.38
N LEU A 245 19.70 -1.16 -12.06
CA LEU A 245 18.40 -1.00 -11.42
C LEU A 245 18.10 -2.13 -10.41
N ALA A 246 18.43 -3.37 -10.75
CA ALA A 246 18.28 -4.52 -9.86
C ALA A 246 19.10 -4.33 -8.56
N LYS A 247 20.37 -3.92 -8.70
CA LYS A 247 21.25 -3.59 -7.55
C LYS A 247 20.70 -2.43 -6.71
N LYS A 248 20.30 -1.33 -7.36
CA LYS A 248 19.72 -0.16 -6.69
C LYS A 248 18.47 -0.51 -5.87
N ASN A 249 17.68 -1.46 -6.35
CA ASN A 249 16.44 -1.90 -5.72
C ASN A 249 16.61 -3.10 -4.78
N ASN A 250 17.86 -3.54 -4.53
CA ASN A 250 18.22 -4.68 -3.67
C ASN A 250 17.49 -5.98 -4.08
N LEU A 251 17.49 -6.29 -5.39
CA LEU A 251 16.85 -7.47 -5.96
C LEU A 251 17.93 -8.54 -6.31
N ASP A 252 18.44 -9.24 -5.30
CA ASP A 252 19.52 -10.23 -5.46
C ASP A 252 19.07 -11.47 -6.25
N ASN A 253 17.77 -11.70 -6.38
CA ASN A 253 17.16 -12.79 -7.15
C ASN A 253 16.76 -12.36 -8.57
N LEU A 254 17.26 -11.23 -9.08
CA LEU A 254 17.05 -10.75 -10.43
C LEU A 254 18.40 -10.74 -11.18
N GLY A 255 18.56 -11.61 -12.17
CA GLY A 255 19.78 -11.71 -12.96
C GLY A 255 19.54 -11.37 -14.44
N TYR A 256 20.49 -10.63 -15.04
CA TYR A 256 20.49 -10.29 -16.46
C TYR A 256 21.49 -11.13 -17.25
N LYS A 257 21.14 -11.49 -18.47
CA LYS A 257 22.02 -12.16 -19.44
C LYS A 257 21.82 -11.53 -20.81
N LEU A 258 22.94 -11.23 -21.47
CA LEU A 258 22.92 -10.85 -22.86
C LEU A 258 22.59 -12.09 -23.71
N GLY A 259 21.58 -12.01 -24.56
CA GLY A 259 21.14 -13.11 -25.41
C GLY A 259 19.95 -12.72 -26.27
N ASP A 260 19.70 -13.48 -27.32
CA ASP A 260 18.54 -13.30 -28.18
C ASP A 260 17.36 -14.14 -27.70
N VAL A 261 16.14 -13.67 -27.94
CA VAL A 261 14.90 -14.43 -27.65
C VAL A 261 14.80 -15.68 -28.54
N GLU A 262 15.50 -15.69 -29.68
CA GLU A 262 15.61 -16.82 -30.63
C GLU A 262 16.75 -17.79 -30.33
N ASP A 263 17.66 -17.43 -29.37
CA ASP A 263 18.76 -18.27 -28.86
C ASP A 263 18.99 -17.94 -27.37
N VAL A 264 18.13 -18.46 -26.52
CA VAL A 264 18.08 -18.11 -25.11
C VAL A 264 19.18 -18.76 -24.29
N PRO A 265 20.09 -18.01 -23.62
CA PRO A 265 21.23 -18.54 -22.86
C PRO A 265 20.82 -19.16 -21.51
N LEU A 266 19.77 -19.97 -21.51
CA LEU A 266 19.28 -20.76 -20.38
C LEU A 266 19.21 -22.24 -20.76
N LYS A 267 19.39 -23.10 -19.77
CA LYS A 267 19.32 -24.56 -19.95
C LYS A 267 17.88 -24.99 -20.22
N ASP A 268 17.73 -26.12 -20.90
CA ASP A 268 16.45 -26.80 -21.07
C ASP A 268 15.81 -27.09 -19.74
N ASN A 269 14.47 -26.98 -19.65
CA ASN A 269 13.69 -27.32 -18.47
C ASN A 269 14.16 -26.64 -17.17
N SER A 270 14.60 -25.38 -17.24
CA SER A 270 15.19 -24.65 -16.12
C SER A 270 14.24 -23.67 -15.41
N VAL A 271 13.17 -23.25 -16.09
CA VAL A 271 12.24 -22.24 -15.56
C VAL A 271 10.81 -22.76 -15.48
N ASP A 272 10.04 -22.20 -14.55
CA ASP A 272 8.64 -22.56 -14.33
C ASP A 272 7.67 -21.71 -15.17
N LEU A 273 8.11 -20.47 -15.48
CA LEU A 273 7.37 -19.49 -16.25
C LEU A 273 8.32 -18.79 -17.23
N ALA A 274 7.92 -18.66 -18.49
CA ALA A 274 8.55 -17.78 -19.47
C ALA A 274 7.58 -16.66 -19.84
N ILE A 275 8.09 -15.45 -20.00
CA ILE A 275 7.31 -14.26 -20.37
C ILE A 275 7.95 -13.63 -21.60
N LEU A 276 7.13 -13.25 -22.57
CA LEU A 276 7.44 -12.34 -23.65
C LEU A 276 6.46 -11.17 -23.53
N SER A 277 6.94 -10.02 -23.08
CA SER A 277 6.11 -8.84 -22.88
C SER A 277 6.52 -7.72 -23.79
N GLN A 278 5.72 -7.42 -24.80
CA GLN A 278 6.00 -6.44 -25.86
C GLN A 278 7.36 -6.71 -26.54
N ALA A 279 7.67 -7.97 -26.78
CA ALA A 279 8.97 -8.41 -27.28
C ALA A 279 8.88 -9.27 -28.53
N LEU A 280 7.80 -10.03 -28.71
CA LEU A 280 7.70 -10.99 -29.81
C LEU A 280 7.61 -10.28 -31.17
N HIS A 281 6.98 -9.11 -31.25
CA HIS A 281 6.89 -8.32 -32.49
C HIS A 281 8.23 -7.71 -32.95
N HIS A 282 9.27 -7.77 -32.10
CA HIS A 282 10.65 -7.41 -32.47
C HIS A 282 11.50 -8.61 -32.91
N ALA A 283 11.02 -9.84 -32.76
CA ALA A 283 11.74 -11.04 -33.17
C ALA A 283 11.79 -11.16 -34.70
N GLN A 284 12.92 -11.56 -35.26
CA GLN A 284 13.04 -11.86 -36.70
C GLN A 284 12.17 -13.06 -37.07
N HIS A 285 12.23 -14.09 -36.23
CA HIS A 285 11.52 -15.36 -36.41
C HIS A 285 10.69 -15.69 -35.15
N PRO A 286 9.49 -15.14 -34.99
CA PRO A 286 8.65 -15.33 -33.79
C PRO A 286 8.42 -16.79 -33.39
N GLN A 287 8.30 -17.70 -34.40
CA GLN A 287 8.18 -19.13 -34.12
C GLN A 287 9.38 -19.69 -33.37
N THR A 288 10.62 -19.24 -33.75
CA THR A 288 11.86 -19.66 -33.08
C THR A 288 11.90 -19.18 -31.63
N ALA A 289 11.50 -17.94 -31.37
CA ALA A 289 11.41 -17.39 -30.01
C ALA A 289 10.41 -18.21 -29.14
N ILE A 290 9.28 -18.59 -29.70
CA ILE A 290 8.30 -19.46 -29.01
C ILE A 290 8.87 -20.87 -28.77
N ASN A 291 9.64 -21.43 -29.71
CA ASN A 291 10.32 -22.72 -29.53
C ASN A 291 11.37 -22.67 -28.42
N GLU A 292 12.13 -21.59 -28.33
CA GLU A 292 13.11 -21.37 -27.26
C GLU A 292 12.42 -21.22 -25.89
N ALA A 293 11.32 -20.46 -25.82
CA ALA A 293 10.50 -20.38 -24.61
C ALA A 293 10.01 -21.78 -24.18
N TYR A 294 9.57 -22.61 -25.13
CA TYR A 294 9.16 -24.00 -24.86
C TYR A 294 10.34 -24.85 -24.37
N ARG A 295 11.54 -24.70 -24.97
CA ARG A 295 12.74 -25.46 -24.60
C ARG A 295 13.12 -25.24 -23.14
N ILE A 296 13.20 -23.95 -22.71
CA ILE A 296 13.64 -23.58 -21.37
C ILE A 296 12.63 -23.87 -20.26
N LEU A 297 11.34 -23.98 -20.60
CA LEU A 297 10.29 -24.31 -19.66
C LEU A 297 10.40 -25.75 -19.16
N LYS A 298 10.19 -25.97 -17.87
CA LYS A 298 10.01 -27.28 -17.27
C LYS A 298 8.70 -27.93 -17.77
N PRO A 299 8.58 -29.26 -17.74
CA PRO A 299 7.28 -29.92 -17.90
C PRO A 299 6.25 -29.37 -16.92
N GLY A 300 5.07 -28.98 -17.41
CA GLY A 300 4.04 -28.26 -16.63
C GLY A 300 4.28 -26.76 -16.50
N GLY A 301 5.39 -26.23 -16.97
CA GLY A 301 5.68 -24.79 -17.00
C GLY A 301 4.81 -24.04 -18.00
N GLN A 302 4.64 -22.74 -17.80
CA GLN A 302 3.75 -21.91 -18.58
C GLN A 302 4.52 -20.84 -19.37
N LEU A 303 4.07 -20.56 -20.59
CA LEU A 303 4.43 -19.39 -21.37
C LEU A 303 3.30 -18.35 -21.28
N LEU A 304 3.68 -17.09 -21.08
CA LEU A 304 2.82 -15.91 -21.23
C LEU A 304 3.41 -14.99 -22.31
N VAL A 305 2.59 -14.63 -23.29
CA VAL A 305 2.94 -13.62 -24.30
C VAL A 305 1.94 -12.49 -24.19
N LEU A 306 2.44 -11.30 -23.87
CA LEU A 306 1.68 -10.06 -23.87
C LEU A 306 2.17 -9.22 -25.04
N ASP A 307 1.39 -9.13 -26.11
CA ASP A 307 1.84 -8.48 -27.34
C ASP A 307 0.68 -7.79 -28.07
N LEU A 308 1.01 -7.04 -29.13
CA LEU A 308 0.03 -6.28 -29.90
C LEU A 308 -0.82 -7.19 -30.78
N ASN A 309 -2.15 -6.92 -30.81
CA ASN A 309 -3.00 -7.44 -31.87
C ASN A 309 -2.61 -6.80 -33.22
N GLU A 310 -2.79 -7.53 -34.32
CA GLU A 310 -2.46 -7.03 -35.66
C GLU A 310 -3.11 -5.66 -35.91
N HIS A 311 -2.30 -4.73 -36.40
CA HIS A 311 -2.74 -3.35 -36.71
C HIS A 311 -2.12 -2.86 -38.02
N THR A 312 -2.61 -1.72 -38.53
CA THR A 312 -2.19 -1.15 -39.80
C THR A 312 -1.37 0.14 -39.66
N PHE A 313 -0.89 0.44 -38.47
CA PHE A 313 -0.11 1.63 -38.20
C PHE A 313 1.36 1.44 -38.61
N GLU A 314 1.65 1.61 -39.91
CA GLU A 314 2.99 1.38 -40.50
C GLU A 314 4.10 2.22 -39.87
N LYS A 315 3.80 3.39 -39.30
CA LYS A 315 4.80 4.22 -38.63
C LYS A 315 5.40 3.59 -37.38
N ALA A 316 4.80 2.53 -36.84
CA ALA A 316 5.35 1.78 -35.71
C ALA A 316 6.76 1.22 -36.03
N ARG A 317 7.00 0.85 -37.29
CA ARG A 317 8.34 0.39 -37.76
C ARG A 317 9.44 1.43 -37.57
N GLU A 318 9.11 2.71 -37.80
CA GLU A 318 10.06 3.82 -37.67
C GLU A 318 10.13 4.34 -36.21
N LEU A 319 9.00 4.39 -35.54
CA LEU A 319 8.89 5.01 -34.20
C LEU A 319 9.31 4.07 -33.08
N TYR A 320 9.03 2.76 -33.25
CA TYR A 320 9.22 1.78 -32.19
C TYR A 320 10.12 0.63 -32.60
N ALA A 321 10.61 0.63 -33.86
CA ALA A 321 11.43 -0.45 -34.45
C ALA A 321 10.70 -1.79 -34.56
N ASP A 322 9.37 -1.78 -34.72
CA ASP A 322 8.57 -2.98 -34.87
C ASP A 322 8.91 -3.72 -36.18
N ILE A 323 9.22 -4.99 -36.07
CA ILE A 323 9.40 -5.86 -37.24
C ILE A 323 8.02 -6.35 -37.71
N TRP A 324 7.18 -6.75 -36.77
CA TRP A 324 5.82 -7.18 -36.98
C TRP A 324 4.83 -6.13 -36.43
N LEU A 325 3.76 -5.85 -37.18
CA LEU A 325 2.70 -4.94 -36.76
C LEU A 325 1.66 -5.69 -35.92
N GLY A 326 2.10 -6.33 -34.84
CA GLY A 326 1.29 -7.22 -34.02
C GLY A 326 0.97 -8.55 -34.70
N PHE A 327 0.14 -9.34 -34.05
CA PHE A 327 -0.20 -10.71 -34.45
C PHE A 327 -1.71 -10.95 -34.33
N LYS A 328 -2.28 -11.69 -35.31
CA LYS A 328 -3.63 -12.25 -35.19
C LYS A 328 -3.65 -13.33 -34.10
N GLU A 329 -4.76 -13.46 -33.41
CA GLU A 329 -4.99 -14.56 -32.46
C GLU A 329 -4.69 -15.92 -33.06
N SER A 330 -5.13 -16.15 -34.33
CA SER A 330 -4.89 -17.41 -35.05
C SER A 330 -3.40 -17.68 -35.31
N THR A 331 -2.60 -16.63 -35.54
CA THR A 331 -1.15 -16.73 -35.75
C THR A 331 -0.45 -17.12 -34.45
N LEU A 332 -0.75 -16.43 -33.34
CA LEU A 332 -0.21 -16.77 -32.01
C LEU A 332 -0.60 -18.18 -31.58
N HIS A 333 -1.87 -18.57 -31.81
CA HIS A 333 -2.31 -19.93 -31.55
C HIS A 333 -1.49 -20.95 -32.34
N GLY A 334 -1.23 -20.68 -33.64
CA GLY A 334 -0.40 -21.51 -34.49
C GLY A 334 1.02 -21.66 -33.95
N PHE A 335 1.69 -20.55 -33.58
CA PHE A 335 3.04 -20.58 -33.03
C PHE A 335 3.14 -21.44 -31.76
N LEU A 336 2.20 -21.29 -30.82
CA LEU A 336 2.22 -22.08 -29.60
C LEU A 336 1.94 -23.56 -29.86
N LYS A 337 1.00 -23.88 -30.73
CA LYS A 337 0.67 -25.27 -31.09
C LYS A 337 1.84 -25.95 -31.80
N ASN A 338 2.49 -25.29 -32.75
CA ASN A 338 3.64 -25.80 -33.46
C ASN A 338 4.82 -26.09 -32.54
N ALA A 339 5.03 -25.28 -31.48
CA ALA A 339 6.02 -25.50 -30.45
C ALA A 339 5.67 -26.64 -29.47
N GLY A 340 4.42 -27.13 -29.45
CA GLY A 340 3.97 -28.23 -28.61
C GLY A 340 3.24 -27.80 -27.32
N PHE A 341 2.87 -26.53 -27.20
CA PHE A 341 2.08 -26.06 -26.06
C PHE A 341 0.65 -26.64 -26.09
N THR A 342 0.15 -26.93 -24.90
CA THR A 342 -1.23 -27.35 -24.64
C THR A 342 -1.97 -26.25 -23.86
N LYS A 343 -3.29 -26.36 -23.74
CA LYS A 343 -4.13 -25.36 -23.02
C LYS A 343 -3.83 -23.94 -23.47
N VAL A 344 -3.79 -23.75 -24.80
CA VAL A 344 -3.53 -22.41 -25.37
C VAL A 344 -4.79 -21.57 -25.22
N GLU A 345 -4.66 -20.42 -24.57
CA GLU A 345 -5.72 -19.43 -24.38
C GLU A 345 -5.21 -18.07 -24.89
N ILE A 346 -6.06 -17.32 -25.57
CA ILE A 346 -5.76 -15.99 -26.11
C ILE A 346 -6.93 -15.08 -25.79
N ASN A 347 -6.64 -13.91 -25.23
CA ASN A 347 -7.63 -12.93 -24.86
C ASN A 347 -7.13 -11.52 -25.16
N ALA A 348 -7.97 -10.66 -25.73
CA ALA A 348 -7.74 -9.22 -25.75
C ALA A 348 -7.94 -8.68 -24.33
N VAL A 349 -6.89 -8.13 -23.75
CA VAL A 349 -6.89 -7.71 -22.32
C VAL A 349 -6.88 -6.20 -22.13
N ALA A 350 -6.44 -5.45 -23.13
CA ALA A 350 -6.43 -3.99 -23.08
C ALA A 350 -6.59 -3.40 -24.48
N ARG A 351 -7.18 -2.20 -24.54
CA ARG A 351 -7.21 -1.37 -25.75
C ARG A 351 -6.93 0.05 -25.33
N GLU A 352 -5.99 0.70 -26.04
CA GLU A 352 -5.61 2.08 -25.75
C GLU A 352 -6.72 3.06 -26.12
N GLU A 353 -6.92 4.08 -25.29
CA GLU A 353 -7.91 5.14 -25.54
C GLU A 353 -7.45 6.12 -26.64
N ASN A 354 -6.14 6.29 -26.80
CA ASN A 354 -5.54 7.20 -27.78
C ASN A 354 -5.30 6.50 -29.13
N GLU A 355 -5.42 7.24 -30.22
CA GLU A 355 -5.01 6.75 -31.55
C GLU A 355 -3.52 6.33 -31.53
N PRO A 356 -3.20 5.20 -32.17
CA PRO A 356 -3.98 4.38 -33.09
C PRO A 356 -4.85 3.30 -32.44
N HIS A 357 -5.15 3.39 -31.15
CA HIS A 357 -6.00 2.45 -30.38
C HIS A 357 -5.45 1.03 -30.39
N PHE A 358 -4.18 0.88 -30.12
CA PHE A 358 -3.56 -0.43 -30.01
C PHE A 358 -4.33 -1.34 -29.07
N GLU A 359 -4.54 -2.57 -29.50
CA GLU A 359 -5.12 -3.62 -28.67
C GLU A 359 -4.05 -4.60 -28.27
N THR A 360 -4.03 -5.01 -27.00
CA THR A 360 -3.05 -5.94 -26.43
C THR A 360 -3.68 -7.30 -26.21
N LEU A 361 -3.04 -8.35 -26.73
CA LEU A 361 -3.39 -9.74 -26.53
C LEU A 361 -2.54 -10.35 -25.41
N LEU A 362 -3.16 -11.07 -24.51
CA LEU A 362 -2.50 -11.98 -23.58
C LEU A 362 -2.72 -13.40 -24.07
N THR A 363 -1.62 -14.06 -24.45
CA THR A 363 -1.61 -15.46 -24.88
C THR A 363 -0.93 -16.30 -23.81
N SER A 364 -1.52 -17.43 -23.46
CA SER A 364 -0.92 -18.41 -22.56
C SER A 364 -0.85 -19.79 -23.17
N GLY A 365 0.13 -20.58 -22.75
CA GLY A 365 0.26 -21.98 -23.11
C GLY A 365 1.03 -22.77 -22.06
N VAL A 366 0.73 -24.04 -21.89
CA VAL A 366 1.37 -24.93 -20.93
C VAL A 366 2.19 -26.00 -21.64
N LYS A 367 3.46 -26.15 -21.27
CA LYS A 367 4.30 -27.27 -21.71
C LYS A 367 3.76 -28.56 -21.09
N ALA A 368 3.46 -29.57 -21.92
CA ALA A 368 2.95 -30.84 -21.43
C ALA A 368 3.82 -31.42 -20.31
N GLY A 369 3.22 -31.85 -19.23
CA GLY A 369 3.85 -32.68 -18.21
C GLY A 369 4.15 -34.09 -18.79
N LYS A 370 5.22 -34.70 -18.30
CA LYS A 370 5.45 -36.12 -18.61
C LYS A 370 4.50 -36.98 -17.82
#